data_6309411b2e67da2d164930689624718e
#
_entry.id   6309411b2e67da2d164930689624718e
#
_cell.length_a   1.000
_cell.length_b   1.000
_cell.length_c   1.000
_cell.angle_alpha   90.00
_cell.angle_beta   90.00
_cell.angle_gamma   90.00
#
_symmetry.space_group_name_H-M   'P 1'
#
loop_
_entity.id
_entity.type
_entity.pdbx_description
1 polymer ?
#
loop_
_entity_poly.entity_id
_entity_poly.type
_entity_poly.pdbx_seq_one_letter_code
_entity_poly.pdbx_strand_id
1 'polypeptide(L)'
;MKSKRWLTLCLTAMLAASAMTACGKTESKTGKTADTAGSTETNTEPAVIEPEKYVADYLPEKKYDGYEYRIVDYEEYPLHREEATGSVIDDAIYERNLLAAEKFDIQFTRTTYPYAKFTEVGAMLKQSGRAQSDDYDLYFVVFPDAYTALSEGAMPPASALPYTDPSKPWYYRAVNEGLCIDGVQLMAYTAFDKNPGGKCLIFNQKIFDDLGEAYPYRTVEDGAWTYDAWIPMIEAAY
;
A
#
# COMPACT_ATOMS: atom_id res chain seq x y z
N MET A 1 -6.89 -24.54 47.30
CA MET A 1 -6.05 -24.38 46.08
C MET A 1 -5.97 -25.65 45.22
N LYS A 2 -6.94 -26.57 45.26
CA LYS A 2 -6.90 -27.85 44.48
C LYS A 2 -7.91 -27.89 43.31
N SER A 3 -8.81 -26.92 43.18
CA SER A 3 -9.87 -26.97 42.14
C SER A 3 -9.52 -26.32 40.77
N LYS A 4 -8.51 -25.43 40.72
CA LYS A 4 -8.11 -24.78 39.47
C LYS A 4 -7.22 -25.63 38.56
N ARG A 5 -6.61 -26.69 39.06
CA ARG A 5 -5.75 -27.58 38.24
C ARG A 5 -6.52 -28.62 37.42
N TRP A 6 -7.77 -28.91 37.80
CA TRP A 6 -8.61 -29.86 37.07
C TRP A 6 -9.34 -29.22 35.86
N LEU A 7 -9.60 -27.92 35.93
CA LEU A 7 -10.24 -27.21 34.81
C LEU A 7 -9.30 -27.05 33.60
N THR A 8 -7.99 -26.91 33.86
CA THR A 8 -6.99 -26.75 32.79
C THR A 8 -6.72 -28.09 32.06
N LEU A 9 -6.84 -29.21 32.76
CA LEU A 9 -6.63 -30.55 32.16
C LEU A 9 -7.84 -31.00 31.31
N CYS A 10 -9.04 -30.56 31.61
CA CYS A 10 -10.23 -30.87 30.78
C CYS A 10 -10.28 -30.03 29.49
N LEU A 11 -9.74 -28.82 29.48
CA LEU A 11 -9.73 -27.96 28.29
C LEU A 11 -8.72 -28.42 27.23
N THR A 12 -7.59 -29.02 27.66
CA THR A 12 -6.59 -29.57 26.74
C THR A 12 -6.97 -30.90 26.12
N ALA A 13 -7.88 -31.64 26.74
CA ALA A 13 -8.36 -32.92 26.21
C ALA A 13 -9.45 -32.76 25.13
N MET A 14 -10.19 -31.65 25.09
CA MET A 14 -11.20 -31.37 24.06
C MET A 14 -10.65 -30.81 22.74
N LEU A 15 -9.43 -30.29 22.72
CA LEU A 15 -8.78 -29.77 21.51
C LEU A 15 -8.06 -30.84 20.66
N ALA A 16 -7.89 -32.06 21.19
CA ALA A 16 -7.21 -33.14 20.49
C ALA A 16 -8.13 -34.12 19.71
N ALA A 17 -9.47 -33.93 19.76
CA ALA A 17 -10.42 -34.86 19.18
C ALA A 17 -11.04 -34.43 17.85
N SER A 18 -10.66 -33.28 17.26
CA SER A 18 -11.29 -32.74 16.03
C SER A 18 -10.45 -32.83 14.75
N ALA A 19 -9.38 -33.62 14.73
CA ALA A 19 -8.46 -33.68 13.58
C ALA A 19 -8.41 -35.04 12.86
N MET A 20 -9.51 -35.84 12.85
CA MET A 20 -9.55 -37.08 12.06
C MET A 20 -10.96 -37.34 11.53
N THR A 21 -11.36 -36.69 10.43
CA THR A 21 -12.36 -37.23 9.49
C THR A 21 -12.43 -36.35 8.25
N ALA A 22 -11.69 -36.69 7.20
CA ALA A 22 -12.10 -36.46 5.81
C ALA A 22 -11.12 -37.16 4.86
N CYS A 23 -11.26 -38.44 4.71
CA CYS A 23 -10.80 -39.18 3.54
C CYS A 23 -11.95 -40.05 3.07
N GLY A 24 -12.66 -39.63 2.03
CA GLY A 24 -13.72 -40.35 1.38
C GLY A 24 -13.54 -40.30 -0.13
N LYS A 25 -12.91 -41.34 -0.70
CA LYS A 25 -12.93 -41.64 -2.14
C LYS A 25 -14.35 -41.97 -2.56
N THR A 26 -14.78 -41.38 -3.67
CA THR A 26 -15.87 -41.98 -4.47
C THR A 26 -15.51 -41.81 -5.94
N GLU A 27 -15.22 -42.95 -6.59
CA GLU A 27 -15.20 -43.11 -8.03
C GLU A 27 -16.62 -43.20 -8.56
N SER A 28 -16.96 -42.54 -9.64
CA SER A 28 -17.96 -42.98 -10.60
C SER A 28 -17.85 -42.29 -11.97
N LYS A 29 -17.57 -43.08 -12.90
CA LYS A 29 -17.76 -43.28 -14.35
C LYS A 29 -18.54 -42.25 -15.19
N THR A 30 -17.87 -41.85 -16.28
CA THR A 30 -18.27 -41.85 -17.71
C THR A 30 -19.47 -41.03 -18.20
N GLY A 31 -19.18 -40.09 -19.10
CA GLY A 31 -20.17 -39.53 -20.05
C GLY A 31 -19.65 -38.36 -20.89
N LYS A 32 -19.03 -38.63 -22.03
CA LYS A 32 -18.98 -37.94 -23.35
C LYS A 32 -19.10 -36.40 -23.47
N THR A 33 -18.02 -35.85 -23.95
CA THR A 33 -17.82 -34.91 -25.11
C THR A 33 -18.73 -33.70 -25.25
N ALA A 34 -18.11 -32.49 -25.09
CA ALA A 34 -18.27 -31.35 -25.96
C ALA A 34 -17.03 -30.47 -25.80
N ASP A 35 -16.39 -30.15 -26.93
CA ASP A 35 -15.26 -29.23 -27.05
C ASP A 35 -15.65 -27.82 -26.54
N THR A 36 -14.91 -27.30 -25.60
CA THR A 36 -14.86 -25.87 -25.32
C THR A 36 -13.43 -25.52 -24.98
N ALA A 37 -12.84 -24.66 -25.80
CA ALA A 37 -11.49 -24.15 -25.64
C ALA A 37 -11.32 -23.57 -24.22
N GLY A 38 -10.55 -24.28 -23.41
CA GLY A 38 -10.17 -23.82 -22.08
C GLY A 38 -9.08 -22.76 -22.20
N SER A 39 -9.42 -21.52 -21.92
CA SER A 39 -8.44 -20.56 -21.48
C SER A 39 -7.87 -21.06 -20.16
N THR A 40 -6.62 -21.48 -20.17
CA THR A 40 -5.85 -21.76 -18.96
C THR A 40 -5.62 -20.41 -18.28
N GLU A 41 -6.48 -20.04 -17.36
CA GLU A 41 -6.15 -19.01 -16.39
C GLU A 41 -4.97 -19.54 -15.58
N THR A 42 -3.79 -19.07 -15.93
CA THR A 42 -2.62 -19.21 -15.09
C THR A 42 -2.90 -18.32 -13.88
N ASN A 43 -3.46 -18.91 -12.84
CA ASN A 43 -3.57 -18.30 -11.53
C ASN A 43 -2.13 -18.16 -11.01
N THR A 44 -1.47 -17.08 -11.42
CA THR A 44 -0.16 -16.73 -10.88
C THR A 44 -0.46 -16.20 -9.48
N GLU A 45 -0.36 -17.06 -8.48
CA GLU A 45 -0.24 -16.62 -7.09
C GLU A 45 0.75 -15.46 -7.05
N PRO A 46 0.40 -14.33 -6.39
CA PRO A 46 1.34 -13.25 -6.23
C PRO A 46 2.61 -13.83 -5.60
N ALA A 47 3.74 -13.67 -6.28
CA ALA A 47 5.01 -14.17 -5.81
C ALA A 47 5.19 -13.70 -4.36
N VAL A 48 5.27 -14.66 -3.44
CA VAL A 48 5.63 -14.37 -2.04
C VAL A 48 7.04 -13.80 -2.10
N ILE A 49 7.14 -12.51 -1.92
CA ILE A 49 8.40 -11.81 -1.95
C ILE A 49 9.08 -12.11 -0.62
N GLU A 50 10.14 -12.89 -0.68
CA GLU A 50 10.90 -13.25 0.51
C GLU A 50 11.37 -11.98 1.23
N PRO A 51 11.10 -11.83 2.54
CA PRO A 51 11.42 -10.61 3.30
C PRO A 51 12.88 -10.16 3.17
N GLU A 52 13.81 -11.09 3.00
CA GLU A 52 15.24 -10.83 2.89
C GLU A 52 15.62 -9.96 1.66
N LYS A 53 14.81 -9.94 0.61
CA LYS A 53 15.04 -9.08 -0.58
C LYS A 53 14.80 -7.59 -0.31
N TYR A 54 14.18 -7.26 0.81
CA TYR A 54 13.82 -5.90 1.18
C TYR A 54 14.68 -5.32 2.31
N VAL A 55 15.71 -6.00 2.76
CA VAL A 55 16.63 -5.45 3.75
C VAL A 55 17.48 -4.37 3.10
N ALA A 56 17.43 -3.16 3.67
CA ALA A 56 18.29 -2.06 3.27
C ALA A 56 19.69 -2.27 3.87
N ASP A 57 20.55 -2.97 3.15
CA ASP A 57 21.91 -3.34 3.55
C ASP A 57 22.93 -2.20 3.44
N TYR A 58 22.56 -1.10 2.79
CA TYR A 58 23.41 0.09 2.54
C TYR A 58 23.19 1.23 3.54
N LEU A 59 22.29 1.06 4.51
CA LEU A 59 22.06 2.06 5.54
C LEU A 59 23.17 1.99 6.61
N PRO A 60 23.65 3.17 7.10
CA PRO A 60 24.70 3.18 8.10
C PRO A 60 24.21 2.64 9.44
N GLU A 61 25.11 1.99 10.17
CA GLU A 61 24.92 1.63 11.58
C GLU A 61 25.08 2.90 12.44
N LYS A 62 24.02 3.70 12.50
CA LYS A 62 24.01 4.96 13.24
C LYS A 62 22.86 4.98 14.24
N LYS A 63 23.12 5.48 15.43
CA LYS A 63 22.14 5.78 16.47
C LYS A 63 22.02 7.29 16.62
N TYR A 64 20.82 7.75 16.97
CA TYR A 64 20.48 9.16 17.08
C TYR A 64 20.12 9.57 18.51
N ASP A 65 20.47 8.75 19.51
CA ASP A 65 20.38 9.06 20.95
C ASP A 65 18.98 9.54 21.39
N GLY A 66 17.94 8.85 20.92
CA GLY A 66 16.56 9.17 21.25
C GLY A 66 16.01 10.40 20.52
N TYR A 67 16.58 10.78 19.37
CA TYR A 67 16.10 11.91 18.57
C TYR A 67 14.61 11.81 18.28
N GLU A 68 13.89 12.90 18.51
CA GLU A 68 12.47 13.02 18.23
C GLU A 68 12.24 13.29 16.73
N TYR A 69 11.81 12.26 15.98
CA TYR A 69 11.50 12.35 14.56
C TYR A 69 10.05 12.80 14.36
N ARG A 70 9.88 14.03 13.90
CA ARG A 70 8.60 14.76 13.87
C ARG A 70 7.93 14.64 12.53
N ILE A 71 6.75 14.03 12.49
CA ILE A 71 5.97 13.76 11.28
C ILE A 71 4.73 14.65 11.24
N VAL A 72 4.45 15.24 10.07
CA VAL A 72 3.15 15.83 9.74
C VAL A 72 2.43 14.92 8.76
N ASP A 73 1.26 14.43 9.12
CA ASP A 73 0.45 13.57 8.27
C ASP A 73 -1.06 13.82 8.41
N TYR A 74 -1.89 12.94 7.84
CA TYR A 74 -3.33 13.03 7.87
C TYR A 74 -3.95 11.91 8.71
N GLU A 75 -5.08 12.21 9.36
CA GLU A 75 -5.85 11.24 10.15
C GLU A 75 -6.22 10.02 9.32
N GLU A 76 -6.63 10.24 8.05
CA GLU A 76 -7.06 9.20 7.12
C GLU A 76 -5.88 8.41 6.50
N TYR A 77 -4.68 8.99 6.50
CA TYR A 77 -3.47 8.42 5.90
C TYR A 77 -2.28 8.43 6.86
N PRO A 78 -2.37 7.72 7.98
CA PRO A 78 -1.31 7.77 8.99
C PRO A 78 -0.03 7.08 8.50
N LEU A 79 1.10 7.77 8.65
CA LEU A 79 2.43 7.23 8.41
C LEU A 79 3.01 6.50 9.62
N HIS A 80 2.40 6.68 10.79
CA HIS A 80 2.80 6.08 12.06
C HIS A 80 1.58 5.57 12.81
N ARG A 81 1.73 4.46 13.53
CA ARG A 81 0.77 3.92 14.49
C ARG A 81 1.46 3.75 15.82
N GLU A 82 0.76 4.08 16.91
CA GLU A 82 1.27 3.97 18.27
C GLU A 82 1.08 2.55 18.83
N GLU A 83 0.10 1.80 18.30
CA GLU A 83 -0.22 0.45 18.73
C GLU A 83 -0.75 -0.41 17.58
N ALA A 84 -0.72 -1.72 17.76
CA ALA A 84 -1.36 -2.67 16.87
C ALA A 84 -2.88 -2.60 17.01
N THR A 85 -3.59 -2.62 15.89
CA THR A 85 -5.06 -2.45 15.84
C THR A 85 -5.82 -3.72 15.44
N GLY A 86 -5.10 -4.76 14.97
CA GLY A 86 -5.65 -5.96 14.34
C GLY A 86 -5.91 -5.80 12.83
N SER A 87 -5.64 -4.62 12.27
CA SER A 87 -5.64 -4.38 10.83
C SER A 87 -4.28 -4.75 10.24
N VAL A 88 -4.25 -5.61 9.23
CA VAL A 88 -3.00 -6.09 8.61
C VAL A 88 -2.08 -4.94 8.16
N ILE A 89 -2.68 -3.88 7.59
CA ILE A 89 -1.90 -2.72 7.10
C ILE A 89 -1.41 -1.86 8.27
N ASP A 90 -2.28 -1.57 9.24
CA ASP A 90 -1.91 -0.71 10.36
C ASP A 90 -0.88 -1.38 11.26
N ASP A 91 -1.00 -2.69 11.47
CA ASP A 91 -0.03 -3.48 12.23
C ASP A 91 1.33 -3.53 11.54
N ALA A 92 1.34 -3.67 10.20
CA ALA A 92 2.58 -3.59 9.42
C ALA A 92 3.24 -2.20 9.49
N ILE A 93 2.44 -1.11 9.52
CA ILE A 93 2.96 0.25 9.75
C ILE A 93 3.57 0.37 11.15
N TYR A 94 2.88 -0.14 12.17
CA TYR A 94 3.36 -0.14 13.55
C TYR A 94 4.69 -0.90 13.67
N GLU A 95 4.75 -2.13 13.20
CA GLU A 95 5.96 -2.98 13.24
C GLU A 95 7.13 -2.34 12.50
N ARG A 96 6.90 -1.82 11.29
CA ARG A 96 7.93 -1.11 10.51
C ARG A 96 8.52 0.06 11.30
N ASN A 97 7.68 0.87 11.92
CA ASN A 97 8.13 2.06 12.64
C ASN A 97 8.83 1.69 13.94
N LEU A 98 8.38 0.63 14.62
CA LEU A 98 9.05 0.09 15.80
C LEU A 98 10.48 -0.38 15.47
N LEU A 99 10.64 -1.14 14.37
CA LEU A 99 11.96 -1.59 13.91
C LEU A 99 12.87 -0.41 13.54
N ALA A 100 12.33 0.64 12.90
CA ALA A 100 13.09 1.83 12.57
C ALA A 100 13.50 2.61 13.83
N ALA A 101 12.59 2.77 14.79
CA ALA A 101 12.87 3.42 16.06
C ALA A 101 13.97 2.70 16.83
N GLU A 102 13.90 1.37 16.92
CA GLU A 102 14.91 0.53 17.57
C GLU A 102 16.26 0.59 16.83
N LYS A 103 16.23 0.44 15.48
CA LYS A 103 17.45 0.43 14.67
C LYS A 103 18.22 1.74 14.79
N PHE A 104 17.55 2.87 14.76
CA PHE A 104 18.18 4.19 14.71
C PHE A 104 18.20 4.91 16.06
N ASP A 105 17.57 4.34 17.09
CA ASP A 105 17.38 4.98 18.39
C ASP A 105 16.73 6.36 18.25
N ILE A 106 15.50 6.38 17.69
CA ILE A 106 14.66 7.55 17.48
C ILE A 106 13.28 7.35 18.10
N GLN A 107 12.58 8.43 18.35
CA GLN A 107 11.19 8.46 18.79
C GLN A 107 10.34 9.17 17.76
N PHE A 108 9.25 8.54 17.31
CA PHE A 108 8.33 9.19 16.38
C PHE A 108 7.32 10.05 17.14
N THR A 109 7.14 11.27 16.66
CA THR A 109 6.03 12.15 17.07
C THR A 109 5.22 12.59 15.87
N ARG A 110 3.92 12.83 16.07
CA ARG A 110 2.99 13.19 14.98
C ARG A 110 2.24 14.47 15.27
N THR A 111 2.15 15.31 14.26
CA THR A 111 1.16 16.36 14.14
C THR A 111 0.20 15.98 13.03
N THR A 112 -1.06 15.73 13.35
CA THR A 112 -2.04 15.14 12.45
C THR A 112 -3.12 16.14 12.10
N TYR A 113 -3.50 16.18 10.83
CA TYR A 113 -4.57 17.01 10.29
C TYR A 113 -5.64 16.18 9.59
N PRO A 114 -6.93 16.59 9.59
CA PRO A 114 -7.90 16.04 8.65
C PRO A 114 -7.44 16.23 7.21
N TYR A 115 -7.63 15.24 6.34
CA TYR A 115 -7.19 15.34 4.94
C TYR A 115 -7.80 16.55 4.21
N ALA A 116 -9.01 16.99 4.60
CA ALA A 116 -9.63 18.20 4.06
C ALA A 116 -8.76 19.47 4.21
N LYS A 117 -7.74 19.45 5.10
CA LYS A 117 -6.80 20.55 5.32
C LYS A 117 -5.48 20.42 4.54
N PHE A 118 -5.44 19.60 3.49
CA PHE A 118 -4.21 19.33 2.74
C PHE A 118 -3.52 20.62 2.24
N THR A 119 -4.27 21.65 1.84
CA THR A 119 -3.70 22.93 1.40
C THR A 119 -3.02 23.70 2.53
N GLU A 120 -3.52 23.58 3.78
CA GLU A 120 -2.88 24.19 4.96
C GLU A 120 -1.55 23.51 5.24
N VAL A 121 -1.49 22.18 5.18
CA VAL A 121 -0.27 21.39 5.37
C VAL A 121 0.76 21.69 4.28
N GLY A 122 0.32 21.81 3.02
CA GLY A 122 1.19 22.22 1.92
C GLY A 122 1.75 23.65 2.10
N ALA A 123 0.96 24.55 2.65
CA ALA A 123 1.43 25.92 2.98
C ALA A 123 2.45 25.90 4.14
N MET A 124 2.24 25.06 5.16
CA MET A 124 3.20 24.88 6.26
C MET A 124 4.56 24.38 5.75
N LEU A 125 4.57 23.35 4.90
CA LEU A 125 5.80 22.85 4.28
C LEU A 125 6.58 23.96 3.58
N LYS A 126 5.89 24.74 2.73
CA LYS A 126 6.52 25.84 1.98
C LYS A 126 7.06 26.94 2.90
N GLN A 127 6.32 27.28 3.93
CA GLN A 127 6.73 28.29 4.91
C GLN A 127 7.94 27.82 5.71
N SER A 128 7.90 26.59 6.24
CA SER A 128 8.98 25.98 7.00
C SER A 128 10.26 25.88 6.17
N GLY A 129 10.16 25.37 4.94
CA GLY A 129 11.30 25.25 4.05
C GLY A 129 11.93 26.58 3.65
N ARG A 130 11.12 27.62 3.37
CA ARG A 130 11.62 28.98 3.08
C ARG A 130 12.27 29.64 4.29
N ALA A 131 11.73 29.42 5.48
CA ALA A 131 12.28 29.93 6.72
C ALA A 131 13.50 29.13 7.19
N GLN A 132 13.77 27.96 6.58
CA GLN A 132 14.77 27.00 7.05
C GLN A 132 14.55 26.65 8.52
N SER A 133 13.28 26.54 8.93
CA SER A 133 12.91 26.17 10.30
C SER A 133 13.09 24.68 10.51
N ASP A 134 13.40 24.31 11.74
CA ASP A 134 13.55 22.92 12.18
C ASP A 134 12.31 22.48 12.97
N ASP A 135 11.11 22.68 12.38
CA ASP A 135 9.87 22.35 13.06
C ASP A 135 9.49 20.87 12.91
N TYR A 136 9.75 20.31 11.71
CA TYR A 136 9.38 18.94 11.35
C TYR A 136 10.40 18.30 10.43
N ASP A 137 10.52 16.96 10.52
CA ASP A 137 11.47 16.17 9.74
C ASP A 137 10.83 15.56 8.49
N LEU A 138 9.52 15.27 8.54
CA LEU A 138 8.78 14.67 7.44
C LEU A 138 7.38 15.26 7.31
N TYR A 139 7.04 15.68 6.09
CA TYR A 139 5.69 16.09 5.73
C TYR A 139 5.07 15.11 4.75
N PHE A 140 3.87 14.62 5.06
CA PHE A 140 3.03 13.95 4.10
C PHE A 140 2.12 14.96 3.43
N VAL A 141 2.36 15.25 2.17
CA VAL A 141 1.64 16.28 1.40
C VAL A 141 1.15 15.73 0.07
N VAL A 142 0.15 16.38 -0.50
CA VAL A 142 -0.33 16.02 -1.85
C VAL A 142 0.69 16.45 -2.91
N PHE A 143 0.75 15.71 -4.01
CA PHE A 143 1.72 15.91 -5.09
C PHE A 143 1.85 17.36 -5.58
N PRO A 144 0.77 18.14 -5.84
CA PRO A 144 0.91 19.53 -6.29
C PRO A 144 1.64 20.43 -5.30
N ASP A 145 1.44 20.21 -3.99
CA ASP A 145 2.11 21.01 -2.96
C ASP A 145 3.58 20.62 -2.83
N ALA A 146 3.92 19.33 -2.91
CA ALA A 146 5.31 18.87 -2.95
C ALA A 146 6.05 19.44 -4.16
N TYR A 147 5.43 19.40 -5.36
CA TYR A 147 6.00 19.97 -6.57
C TYR A 147 6.23 21.48 -6.45
N THR A 148 5.26 22.21 -5.89
CA THR A 148 5.38 23.65 -5.67
C THR A 148 6.50 23.96 -4.67
N ALA A 149 6.57 23.24 -3.54
CA ALA A 149 7.63 23.42 -2.55
C ALA A 149 9.03 23.17 -3.13
N LEU A 150 9.16 22.14 -3.98
CA LEU A 150 10.40 21.84 -4.69
C LEU A 150 10.78 22.97 -5.66
N SER A 151 9.84 23.42 -6.51
CA SER A 151 10.09 24.46 -7.52
C SER A 151 10.43 25.82 -6.92
N GLU A 152 9.96 26.08 -5.70
CA GLU A 152 10.25 27.29 -4.92
C GLU A 152 11.52 27.16 -4.06
N GLY A 153 12.19 26.00 -4.09
CA GLY A 153 13.39 25.74 -3.28
C GLY A 153 13.11 25.56 -1.79
N ALA A 154 11.84 25.30 -1.41
CA ALA A 154 11.45 25.05 -0.03
C ALA A 154 11.76 23.64 0.45
N MET A 155 12.08 22.72 -0.47
CA MET A 155 12.56 21.37 -0.16
C MET A 155 13.60 20.94 -1.21
N PRO A 156 14.55 20.06 -0.86
CA PRO A 156 15.51 19.53 -1.82
C PRO A 156 14.84 18.47 -2.74
N PRO A 157 15.38 18.22 -3.94
CA PRO A 157 14.98 17.08 -4.75
C PRO A 157 15.37 15.76 -4.07
N ALA A 158 14.65 14.70 -4.36
CA ALA A 158 14.89 13.37 -3.78
C ALA A 158 16.33 12.87 -4.04
N SER A 159 16.91 13.22 -5.20
CA SER A 159 18.31 12.89 -5.54
C SER A 159 19.35 13.56 -4.67
N ALA A 160 19.00 14.60 -3.93
CA ALA A 160 19.90 15.25 -2.97
C ALA A 160 19.87 14.60 -1.58
N LEU A 161 18.90 13.72 -1.32
CA LEU A 161 18.78 13.02 -0.06
C LEU A 161 19.73 11.81 -0.03
N PRO A 162 20.52 11.65 1.03
CA PRO A 162 21.37 10.46 1.16
C PRO A 162 20.50 9.18 1.26
N TYR A 163 21.05 8.09 0.79
CA TYR A 163 20.41 6.76 0.84
C TYR A 163 19.09 6.64 0.07
N THR A 164 18.80 7.55 -0.84
CA THR A 164 17.67 7.43 -1.77
C THR A 164 18.15 6.72 -3.06
N ASP A 165 17.69 5.51 -3.26
CA ASP A 165 18.02 4.68 -4.44
C ASP A 165 16.75 4.16 -5.12
N PRO A 166 16.26 4.85 -6.17
CA PRO A 166 15.03 4.46 -6.88
C PRO A 166 15.09 3.10 -7.58
N SER A 167 16.26 2.46 -7.66
CA SER A 167 16.40 1.10 -8.22
C SER A 167 15.94 0.00 -7.24
N LYS A 168 15.80 0.32 -5.97
CA LYS A 168 15.40 -0.64 -4.93
C LYS A 168 13.94 -1.05 -5.08
N PRO A 169 13.58 -2.30 -4.71
CA PRO A 169 12.28 -2.88 -4.99
C PRO A 169 11.07 -2.20 -4.31
N TRP A 170 11.30 -1.41 -3.27
CA TRP A 170 10.24 -0.64 -2.61
C TRP A 170 9.90 0.71 -3.27
N TYR A 171 10.62 1.07 -4.36
CA TYR A 171 10.25 2.20 -5.20
C TYR A 171 9.41 1.75 -6.39
N TYR A 172 8.35 2.49 -6.70
CA TYR A 172 7.53 2.24 -7.89
C TYR A 172 8.26 2.73 -9.14
N ARG A 173 8.97 1.83 -9.80
CA ARG A 173 9.92 2.14 -10.89
C ARG A 173 9.31 3.01 -11.98
N ALA A 174 8.17 2.62 -12.56
CA ALA A 174 7.55 3.36 -13.66
C ALA A 174 7.17 4.81 -13.28
N VAL A 175 6.72 5.01 -12.04
CA VAL A 175 6.38 6.35 -11.53
C VAL A 175 7.64 7.17 -11.32
N ASN A 176 8.68 6.58 -10.73
CA ASN A 176 9.93 7.28 -10.45
C ASN A 176 10.70 7.65 -11.73
N GLU A 177 10.67 6.80 -12.76
CA GLU A 177 11.22 7.13 -14.08
C GLU A 177 10.53 8.39 -14.66
N GLY A 178 9.20 8.53 -14.52
CA GLY A 178 8.45 9.72 -14.93
C GLY A 178 8.70 10.97 -14.06
N LEU A 179 9.23 10.81 -12.85
CA LEU A 179 9.57 11.91 -11.93
C LEU A 179 11.05 12.30 -12.01
N CYS A 180 11.80 11.74 -12.95
CA CYS A 180 13.18 12.08 -13.22
C CYS A 180 13.27 13.02 -14.44
N ILE A 181 13.81 14.22 -14.26
CA ILE A 181 13.99 15.22 -15.32
C ILE A 181 15.47 15.56 -15.41
N ASP A 182 16.06 15.42 -16.60
CA ASP A 182 17.48 15.68 -16.86
C ASP A 182 18.44 14.96 -15.89
N GLY A 183 18.08 13.73 -15.49
CA GLY A 183 18.85 12.94 -14.52
C GLY A 183 18.67 13.34 -13.08
N VAL A 184 17.84 14.33 -12.77
CA VAL A 184 17.49 14.74 -11.40
C VAL A 184 16.20 14.06 -10.99
N GLN A 185 16.27 13.19 -9.98
CA GLN A 185 15.09 12.62 -9.35
C GLN A 185 14.43 13.68 -8.47
N LEU A 186 13.34 14.26 -8.94
CA LEU A 186 12.66 15.35 -8.25
C LEU A 186 11.96 14.88 -6.98
N MET A 187 11.20 13.82 -7.09
CA MET A 187 10.45 13.19 -5.99
C MET A 187 10.62 11.68 -6.05
N ALA A 188 10.46 11.00 -4.93
CA ALA A 188 10.52 9.55 -4.85
C ALA A 188 9.15 9.01 -4.42
N TYR A 189 8.58 8.13 -5.24
CA TYR A 189 7.34 7.43 -4.94
C TYR A 189 7.66 6.02 -4.47
N THR A 190 7.23 5.68 -3.27
CA THR A 190 7.63 4.45 -2.59
C THR A 190 6.44 3.67 -2.05
N ALA A 191 6.66 2.40 -1.70
CA ALA A 191 5.71 1.59 -0.95
C ALA A 191 5.50 2.06 0.51
N PHE A 192 6.16 3.13 0.92
CA PHE A 192 5.93 3.79 2.20
C PHE A 192 4.52 4.39 2.27
N ASP A 193 4.01 4.92 1.17
CA ASP A 193 2.61 5.29 1.03
C ASP A 193 1.76 4.03 0.80
N LYS A 194 0.85 3.77 1.74
CA LYS A 194 -0.06 2.63 1.69
C LYS A 194 -1.13 2.73 0.60
N ASN A 195 -1.27 3.90 -0.03
CA ASN A 195 -2.30 4.14 -1.04
C ASN A 195 -1.69 4.41 -2.43
N PRO A 196 -1.35 3.36 -3.19
CA PRO A 196 -0.82 3.52 -4.54
C PRO A 196 -1.79 4.20 -5.52
N GLY A 197 -3.01 4.52 -5.09
CA GLY A 197 -3.91 5.40 -5.81
C GLY A 197 -4.37 4.88 -7.17
N GLY A 198 -4.54 3.60 -7.32
CA GLY A 198 -5.14 3.03 -8.54
C GLY A 198 -6.53 3.60 -8.77
N LYS A 199 -6.72 4.27 -9.90
CA LYS A 199 -8.05 4.71 -10.36
C LYS A 199 -8.62 3.65 -11.28
N CYS A 200 -9.85 3.23 -11.01
CA CYS A 200 -10.55 2.25 -11.84
C CYS A 200 -11.99 2.69 -12.08
N LEU A 201 -12.58 2.17 -13.14
CA LEU A 201 -14.01 2.21 -13.35
C LEU A 201 -14.63 0.93 -12.80
N ILE A 202 -15.65 1.09 -11.99
CA ILE A 202 -16.43 -0.02 -11.43
C ILE A 202 -17.79 0.00 -12.10
N PHE A 203 -18.26 -1.16 -12.58
CA PHE A 203 -19.58 -1.31 -13.16
C PHE A 203 -20.34 -2.47 -12.51
N ASN A 204 -21.68 -2.38 -12.55
CA ASN A 204 -22.54 -3.42 -12.02
C ASN A 204 -22.83 -4.44 -13.14
N GLN A 205 -22.27 -5.64 -13.04
CA GLN A 205 -22.45 -6.72 -14.01
C GLN A 205 -23.93 -7.06 -14.21
N LYS A 206 -24.74 -7.06 -13.14
CA LYS A 206 -26.16 -7.38 -13.24
C LYS A 206 -26.91 -6.42 -14.16
N ILE A 207 -26.56 -5.14 -14.19
CA ILE A 207 -27.19 -4.18 -15.11
C ILE A 207 -26.85 -4.56 -16.55
N PHE A 208 -25.60 -4.91 -16.85
CA PHE A 208 -25.19 -5.35 -18.18
C PHE A 208 -25.91 -6.64 -18.59
N ASP A 209 -26.05 -7.61 -17.69
CA ASP A 209 -26.78 -8.85 -17.94
C ASP A 209 -28.28 -8.58 -18.23
N ASP A 210 -28.93 -7.73 -17.43
CA ASP A 210 -30.34 -7.37 -17.58
C ASP A 210 -30.60 -6.61 -18.91
N LEU A 211 -29.62 -5.86 -19.40
CA LEU A 211 -29.68 -5.13 -20.69
C LEU A 211 -29.25 -6.00 -21.88
N GLY A 212 -28.65 -7.14 -21.66
CA GLY A 212 -28.06 -7.97 -22.70
C GLY A 212 -26.80 -7.35 -23.34
N GLU A 213 -26.14 -6.44 -22.62
CA GLU A 213 -24.94 -5.75 -23.07
C GLU A 213 -23.67 -6.55 -22.75
N ALA A 214 -22.68 -6.44 -23.63
CA ALA A 214 -21.38 -7.06 -23.42
C ALA A 214 -20.57 -6.32 -22.33
N TYR A 215 -19.89 -7.06 -21.48
CA TYR A 215 -18.98 -6.46 -20.50
C TYR A 215 -17.81 -5.74 -21.19
N PRO A 216 -17.28 -4.64 -20.61
CA PRO A 216 -16.24 -3.83 -21.24
C PRO A 216 -14.87 -4.48 -21.34
N TYR A 217 -14.65 -5.67 -20.77
CA TYR A 217 -13.34 -6.30 -20.67
C TYR A 217 -12.65 -6.46 -22.04
N ARG A 218 -13.37 -6.99 -23.05
CA ARG A 218 -12.80 -7.18 -24.39
C ARG A 218 -12.44 -5.85 -25.06
N THR A 219 -13.27 -4.83 -24.88
CA THR A 219 -12.99 -3.49 -25.42
C THR A 219 -11.71 -2.91 -24.84
N VAL A 220 -11.44 -3.18 -23.55
CA VAL A 220 -10.19 -2.79 -22.88
C VAL A 220 -9.01 -3.61 -23.38
N GLU A 221 -9.13 -4.95 -23.45
CA GLU A 221 -8.10 -5.85 -23.92
C GLU A 221 -7.65 -5.57 -25.36
N ASP A 222 -8.61 -5.25 -26.22
CA ASP A 222 -8.38 -4.91 -27.63
C ASP A 222 -7.82 -3.49 -27.84
N GLY A 223 -7.60 -2.70 -26.75
CA GLY A 223 -7.13 -1.33 -26.83
C GLY A 223 -8.17 -0.33 -27.40
N ALA A 224 -9.44 -0.74 -27.51
CA ALA A 224 -10.55 0.03 -28.08
C ALA A 224 -11.35 0.80 -27.01
N TRP A 225 -10.85 0.88 -25.75
CA TRP A 225 -11.50 1.59 -24.67
C TRP A 225 -11.39 3.11 -24.84
N THR A 226 -12.37 3.70 -25.51
CA THR A 226 -12.45 5.14 -25.81
C THR A 226 -13.73 5.74 -25.23
N TYR A 227 -13.83 7.06 -25.21
CA TYR A 227 -15.08 7.73 -24.83
C TYR A 227 -16.27 7.30 -25.73
N ASP A 228 -16.03 7.12 -27.03
CA ASP A 228 -17.06 6.68 -27.98
C ASP A 228 -17.55 5.25 -27.70
N ALA A 229 -16.69 4.40 -27.13
CA ALA A 229 -17.07 3.06 -26.70
C ALA A 229 -17.78 3.06 -25.34
N TRP A 230 -17.40 3.96 -24.45
CA TRP A 230 -17.88 3.99 -23.07
C TRP A 230 -19.20 4.73 -22.89
N ILE A 231 -19.40 5.88 -23.59
CA ILE A 231 -20.62 6.71 -23.46
C ILE A 231 -21.89 5.91 -23.76
N PRO A 232 -22.00 5.11 -24.86
CA PRO A 232 -23.19 4.31 -25.12
C PRO A 232 -23.52 3.30 -24.02
N MET A 233 -22.51 2.74 -23.34
CA MET A 233 -22.72 1.81 -22.21
C MET A 233 -23.37 2.52 -21.02
N ILE A 234 -23.00 3.79 -20.77
CA ILE A 234 -23.63 4.59 -19.71
C ILE A 234 -25.06 4.95 -20.09
N GLU A 235 -25.29 5.38 -21.35
CA GLU A 235 -26.61 5.74 -21.84
C GLU A 235 -27.57 4.54 -21.79
N ALA A 236 -27.10 3.36 -22.11
CA ALA A 236 -27.88 2.13 -22.00
C ALA A 236 -28.25 1.75 -20.56
N ALA A 237 -27.39 2.12 -19.59
CA ALA A 237 -27.57 1.80 -18.18
C ALA A 237 -28.41 2.83 -17.40
N TYR A 238 -28.68 4.02 -18.00
CA TYR A 238 -29.44 5.10 -17.39
C TYR A 238 -30.93 4.99 -17.76
#